data_b0d1a7cd487cf83045153a516918ad57
#
_entry.id   b0d1a7cd487cf83045153a516918ad57
#
_cell.length_a   1.000
_cell.length_b   1.000
_cell.length_c   1.000
_cell.angle_alpha   90.00
_cell.angle_beta   90.00
_cell.angle_gamma   90.00
#
_symmetry.space_group_name_H-M   'P 1'
#
loop_
_entity.id
_entity.type
_entity.pdbx_description
1 polymer ?
#
loop_
_entity_poly.entity_id
_entity_poly.type
_entity_poly.pdbx_seq_one_letter_code
_entity_poly.pdbx_strand_id
1 'polypeptide(L)'
;MTAVFSILMLVGGLAFFLYGMNVMSGGLGKVAGGSLESSLKKVSSNPFSSTLLGAGITIAIQSSSAMTVMLVGLVNSGLMQFPQTINFIMGSNLGTTVTNWILSLSGVQGGGVLDLLKPENFAPVVAMIGVVLIMMSKRTRRQDIGKVLVGFAILMYGMTLMGSSVEELKDSEGFRSLLTAFRNPFIALIASTIFTGVIQSSAATISIVQNLALTGQISYTMAIPLVLGANIGTCMTALISSIGVTKEAKKVAVVHVTIKIVGTVVCM
;
A
#
# COMPACT_ATOMS: atom_id res chain seq x y z
N MET A 1 -19.38 19.58 17.66
CA MET A 1 -19.97 18.31 17.15
C MET A 1 -19.44 17.94 15.76
N THR A 2 -19.25 18.88 14.86
CA THR A 2 -18.72 18.65 13.50
C THR A 2 -17.36 17.94 13.49
N ALA A 3 -16.36 18.41 14.26
CA ALA A 3 -15.02 17.82 14.28
C ALA A 3 -15.00 16.35 14.74
N VAL A 4 -15.82 15.98 15.72
CA VAL A 4 -15.92 14.58 16.18
C VAL A 4 -16.51 13.69 15.08
N PHE A 5 -17.53 14.18 14.39
CA PHE A 5 -18.14 13.47 13.28
C PHE A 5 -17.16 13.29 12.11
N SER A 6 -16.41 14.34 11.76
CA SER A 6 -15.40 14.26 10.70
C SER A 6 -14.25 13.30 11.05
N ILE A 7 -13.84 13.24 12.34
CA ILE A 7 -12.87 12.25 12.80
C ILE A 7 -13.43 10.82 12.67
N LEU A 8 -14.69 10.60 13.05
CA LEU A 8 -15.35 9.29 12.90
C LEU A 8 -15.45 8.89 11.42
N MET A 9 -15.79 9.83 10.54
CA MET A 9 -15.83 9.61 9.09
C MET A 9 -14.44 9.32 8.52
N LEU A 10 -13.40 9.99 9.00
CA LEU A 10 -12.01 9.72 8.60
C LEU A 10 -11.59 8.30 9.01
N VAL A 11 -11.87 7.90 10.25
CA VAL A 11 -11.59 6.54 10.73
C VAL A 11 -12.42 5.50 9.99
N GLY A 12 -13.70 5.78 9.71
CA GLY A 12 -14.58 4.95 8.90
C GLY A 12 -14.06 4.80 7.46
N GLY A 13 -13.64 5.90 6.84
CA GLY A 13 -13.02 5.90 5.50
C GLY A 13 -11.75 5.06 5.45
N LEU A 14 -10.89 5.18 6.48
CA LEU A 14 -9.70 4.35 6.60
C LEU A 14 -10.06 2.86 6.78
N ALA A 15 -11.09 2.54 7.55
CA ALA A 15 -11.56 1.17 7.72
C ALA A 15 -12.05 0.57 6.39
N PHE A 16 -12.84 1.32 5.61
CA PHE A 16 -13.26 0.91 4.26
C PHE A 16 -12.07 0.74 3.32
N PHE A 17 -11.12 1.68 3.35
CA PHE A 17 -9.90 1.58 2.53
C PHE A 17 -9.12 0.29 2.85
N LEU A 18 -8.84 0.03 4.13
CA LEU A 18 -8.10 -1.16 4.57
C LEU A 18 -8.85 -2.45 4.26
N TYR A 19 -10.16 -2.48 4.47
CA TYR A 19 -10.99 -3.63 4.16
C TYR A 19 -11.05 -3.90 2.66
N GLY A 20 -11.29 -2.85 1.84
CA GLY A 20 -11.29 -2.95 0.38
C GLY A 20 -9.95 -3.45 -0.16
N MET A 21 -8.84 -2.92 0.36
CA MET A 21 -7.50 -3.37 0.03
C MET A 21 -7.28 -4.85 0.39
N ASN A 22 -7.73 -5.29 1.57
CA ASN A 22 -7.60 -6.70 1.99
C ASN A 22 -8.42 -7.65 1.10
N VAL A 23 -9.67 -7.29 0.76
CA VAL A 23 -10.53 -8.07 -0.14
C VAL A 23 -9.93 -8.14 -1.54
N MET A 24 -9.45 -7.00 -2.06
CA MET A 24 -8.80 -6.93 -3.37
C MET A 24 -7.54 -7.80 -3.42
N SER A 25 -6.65 -7.64 -2.43
CA SER A 25 -5.39 -8.42 -2.33
C SER A 25 -5.65 -9.91 -2.21
N GLY A 26 -6.62 -10.31 -1.37
CA GLY A 26 -6.99 -11.72 -1.20
C GLY A 26 -7.55 -12.33 -2.49
N GLY A 27 -8.33 -11.57 -3.26
CA GLY A 27 -8.81 -11.97 -4.58
C GLY A 27 -7.67 -12.08 -5.60
N LEU A 28 -6.78 -11.08 -5.69
CA LEU A 28 -5.62 -11.07 -6.57
C LEU A 28 -4.68 -12.25 -6.28
N GLY A 29 -4.37 -12.51 -5.00
CA GLY A 29 -3.54 -13.63 -4.58
C GLY A 29 -4.10 -14.98 -5.05
N LYS A 30 -5.42 -15.18 -5.00
CA LYS A 30 -6.09 -16.39 -5.49
C LYS A 30 -6.11 -16.48 -7.01
N VAL A 31 -6.33 -15.35 -7.70
CA VAL A 31 -6.32 -15.29 -9.18
C VAL A 31 -4.91 -15.55 -9.72
N ALA A 32 -3.87 -15.01 -9.06
CA ALA A 32 -2.47 -15.23 -9.41
C ALA A 32 -2.02 -16.70 -9.21
N GLY A 33 -2.68 -17.42 -8.32
CA GLY A 33 -2.55 -18.87 -8.14
C GLY A 33 -1.37 -19.32 -7.28
N GLY A 34 -1.37 -20.60 -6.91
CA GLY A 34 -0.34 -21.26 -6.08
C GLY A 34 1.04 -21.46 -6.76
N SER A 35 1.25 -20.86 -7.94
CA SER A 35 2.51 -20.95 -8.69
C SER A 35 3.56 -19.93 -8.26
N LEU A 36 3.25 -19.02 -7.32
CA LEU A 36 4.16 -17.93 -6.90
C LEU A 36 5.49 -18.48 -6.35
N GLU A 37 5.41 -19.42 -5.41
CA GLU A 37 6.60 -20.02 -4.81
C GLU A 37 7.45 -20.78 -5.84
N SER A 38 6.83 -21.54 -6.73
CA SER A 38 7.54 -22.28 -7.80
C SER A 38 8.17 -21.32 -8.81
N SER A 39 7.52 -20.19 -9.11
CA SER A 39 8.04 -19.15 -9.99
C SER A 39 9.24 -18.45 -9.37
N LEU A 40 9.20 -18.13 -8.08
CA LEU A 40 10.31 -17.53 -7.34
C LEU A 40 11.56 -18.41 -7.41
N LYS A 41 11.42 -19.72 -7.18
CA LYS A 41 12.54 -20.67 -7.25
C LYS A 41 13.16 -20.76 -8.64
N LYS A 42 12.34 -20.78 -9.70
CA LYS A 42 12.83 -20.93 -11.10
C LYS A 42 13.56 -19.70 -11.62
N VAL A 43 13.16 -18.49 -11.17
CA VAL A 43 13.62 -17.22 -11.72
C VAL A 43 14.76 -16.59 -10.89
N SER A 44 15.09 -17.16 -9.73
CA SER A 44 16.01 -16.58 -8.76
C SER A 44 17.47 -16.41 -9.23
N SER A 45 17.86 -17.00 -10.37
CA SER A 45 19.22 -16.93 -10.92
C SER A 45 19.50 -15.67 -11.76
N ASN A 46 18.47 -15.01 -12.31
CA ASN A 46 18.61 -13.83 -13.16
C ASN A 46 18.13 -12.57 -12.41
N PRO A 47 19.02 -11.58 -12.17
CA PRO A 47 18.67 -10.35 -11.41
C PRO A 47 17.50 -9.58 -12.00
N PHE A 48 17.48 -9.39 -13.31
CA PHE A 48 16.42 -8.63 -13.98
C PHE A 48 15.06 -9.33 -13.88
N SER A 49 15.03 -10.62 -14.19
CA SER A 49 13.82 -11.44 -14.10
C SER A 49 13.31 -11.55 -12.66
N SER A 50 14.22 -11.62 -11.68
CA SER A 50 13.86 -11.64 -10.25
C SER A 50 13.24 -10.32 -9.81
N THR A 51 13.79 -9.18 -10.27
CA THR A 51 13.23 -7.85 -9.99
C THR A 51 11.85 -7.70 -10.62
N LEU A 52 11.70 -8.09 -11.88
CA LEU A 52 10.40 -7.99 -12.58
C LEU A 52 9.34 -8.91 -11.93
N LEU A 53 9.73 -10.13 -11.54
CA LEU A 53 8.84 -11.04 -10.84
C LEU A 53 8.47 -10.53 -9.44
N GLY A 54 9.42 -9.97 -8.70
CA GLY A 54 9.16 -9.32 -7.41
C GLY A 54 8.17 -8.17 -7.52
N ALA A 55 8.31 -7.32 -8.54
CA ALA A 55 7.37 -6.26 -8.85
C ALA A 55 5.98 -6.83 -9.19
N GLY A 56 5.91 -7.81 -10.10
CA GLY A 56 4.65 -8.43 -10.51
C GLY A 56 3.90 -9.10 -9.36
N ILE A 57 4.62 -9.84 -8.50
CA ILE A 57 4.02 -10.46 -7.31
C ILE A 57 3.50 -9.38 -6.35
N THR A 58 4.28 -8.33 -6.09
CA THR A 58 3.85 -7.25 -5.18
C THR A 58 2.64 -6.50 -5.73
N ILE A 59 2.56 -6.26 -7.03
CA ILE A 59 1.36 -5.70 -7.68
C ILE A 59 0.17 -6.65 -7.50
N ALA A 60 0.39 -7.96 -7.68
CA ALA A 60 -0.68 -8.96 -7.55
C ALA A 60 -1.20 -9.11 -6.12
N ILE A 61 -0.32 -9.15 -5.11
CA ILE A 61 -0.72 -9.30 -3.71
C ILE A 61 -0.91 -7.94 -2.99
N GLN A 62 -0.58 -6.83 -3.64
CA GLN A 62 -0.70 -5.46 -3.13
C GLN A 62 0.02 -5.24 -1.79
N SER A 63 1.08 -6.01 -1.52
CA SER A 63 1.79 -5.97 -0.23
C SER A 63 3.27 -6.32 -0.38
N SER A 64 4.13 -5.31 -0.26
CA SER A 64 5.58 -5.49 -0.20
C SER A 64 6.02 -6.17 1.11
N SER A 65 5.28 -5.94 2.19
CA SER A 65 5.53 -6.62 3.48
C SER A 65 5.29 -8.11 3.37
N ALA A 66 4.15 -8.54 2.77
CA ALA A 66 3.86 -9.95 2.56
C ALA A 66 4.93 -10.62 1.67
N MET A 67 5.40 -9.92 0.62
CA MET A 67 6.50 -10.39 -0.21
C MET A 67 7.78 -10.60 0.61
N THR A 68 8.15 -9.63 1.46
CA THR A 68 9.36 -9.73 2.29
C THR A 68 9.24 -10.87 3.32
N VAL A 69 8.08 -11.01 3.99
CA VAL A 69 7.83 -12.13 4.93
C VAL A 69 7.94 -13.48 4.23
N MET A 70 7.41 -13.60 3.00
CA MET A 70 7.54 -14.81 2.20
C MET A 70 9.00 -15.11 1.88
N LEU A 71 9.81 -14.12 1.50
CA LEU A 71 11.24 -14.27 1.25
C LEU A 71 12.00 -14.71 2.51
N VAL A 72 11.68 -14.12 3.67
CA VAL A 72 12.23 -14.56 4.97
C VAL A 72 11.89 -16.05 5.22
N GLY A 73 10.66 -16.46 4.98
CA GLY A 73 10.23 -17.85 5.13
C GLY A 73 10.96 -18.81 4.18
N LEU A 74 11.13 -18.43 2.91
CA LEU A 74 11.83 -19.25 1.88
C LEU A 74 13.31 -19.42 2.21
N VAL A 75 13.97 -18.37 2.71
CA VAL A 75 15.37 -18.46 3.15
C VAL A 75 15.48 -19.28 4.45
N ASN A 76 14.56 -19.08 5.38
CA ASN A 76 14.55 -19.82 6.64
C ASN A 76 14.35 -21.32 6.46
N SER A 77 13.56 -21.73 5.47
CA SER A 77 13.34 -23.14 5.10
C SER A 77 14.42 -23.73 4.22
N GLY A 78 15.46 -22.95 3.84
CA GLY A 78 16.52 -23.38 2.93
C GLY A 78 16.09 -23.54 1.47
N LEU A 79 14.89 -23.10 1.10
CA LEU A 79 14.36 -23.17 -0.26
C LEU A 79 14.91 -22.09 -1.20
N MET A 80 15.49 -21.04 -0.63
CA MET A 80 16.11 -19.92 -1.35
C MET A 80 17.36 -19.44 -0.59
N GLN A 81 18.37 -18.98 -1.32
CA GLN A 81 19.56 -18.37 -0.72
C GLN A 81 19.35 -16.87 -0.53
N PHE A 82 19.92 -16.30 0.54
CA PHE A 82 19.79 -14.87 0.83
C PHE A 82 20.15 -13.94 -0.35
N PRO A 83 21.28 -14.11 -1.10
CA PRO A 83 21.62 -13.21 -2.19
C PRO A 83 20.54 -13.12 -3.28
N GLN A 84 19.79 -14.20 -3.50
CA GLN A 84 18.71 -14.25 -4.49
C GLN A 84 17.54 -13.33 -4.10
N THR A 85 17.34 -13.08 -2.80
CA THR A 85 16.19 -12.27 -2.32
C THR A 85 16.35 -10.79 -2.60
N ILE A 86 17.57 -10.27 -2.77
CA ILE A 86 17.85 -8.84 -2.93
C ILE A 86 17.09 -8.26 -4.13
N ASN A 87 17.16 -8.92 -5.27
CA ASN A 87 16.50 -8.46 -6.48
C ASN A 87 14.97 -8.50 -6.36
N PHE A 88 14.42 -9.50 -5.66
CA PHE A 88 12.98 -9.56 -5.37
C PHE A 88 12.53 -8.41 -4.45
N ILE A 89 13.33 -8.04 -3.44
CA ILE A 89 13.06 -6.89 -2.57
C ILE A 89 13.07 -5.58 -3.38
N MET A 90 14.05 -5.40 -4.26
CA MET A 90 14.11 -4.23 -5.16
C MET A 90 12.88 -4.19 -6.06
N GLY A 91 12.51 -5.32 -6.68
CA GLY A 91 11.29 -5.44 -7.48
C GLY A 91 10.02 -5.15 -6.69
N SER A 92 9.93 -5.64 -5.47
CA SER A 92 8.80 -5.39 -4.57
C SER A 92 8.61 -3.89 -4.28
N ASN A 93 9.69 -3.14 -4.12
CA ASN A 93 9.61 -1.69 -3.97
C ASN A 93 9.06 -1.00 -5.23
N LEU A 94 9.48 -1.45 -6.43
CA LEU A 94 8.91 -0.96 -7.69
C LEU A 94 7.42 -1.29 -7.81
N GLY A 95 7.01 -2.51 -7.44
CA GLY A 95 5.60 -2.92 -7.45
C GLY A 95 4.72 -2.05 -6.56
N THR A 96 5.22 -1.66 -5.38
CA THR A 96 4.52 -0.73 -4.49
C THR A 96 4.32 0.65 -5.13
N THR A 97 5.30 1.12 -5.91
CA THR A 97 5.18 2.40 -6.63
C THR A 97 4.03 2.36 -7.64
N VAL A 98 3.89 1.26 -8.38
CA VAL A 98 2.76 1.09 -9.32
C VAL A 98 1.41 1.14 -8.60
N THR A 99 1.29 0.50 -7.43
CA THR A 99 0.08 0.59 -6.61
C THR A 99 -0.24 2.05 -6.24
N ASN A 100 0.77 2.79 -5.78
CA ASN A 100 0.60 4.19 -5.41
C ASN A 100 0.22 5.08 -6.62
N TRP A 101 0.72 4.78 -7.82
CA TRP A 101 0.30 5.46 -9.05
C TRP A 101 -1.18 5.21 -9.36
N ILE A 102 -1.66 3.98 -9.20
CA ILE A 102 -3.09 3.68 -9.38
C ILE A 102 -3.93 4.50 -8.39
N LEU A 103 -3.51 4.59 -7.13
CA LEU A 103 -4.18 5.40 -6.13
C LEU A 103 -4.13 6.90 -6.46
N SER A 104 -3.04 7.39 -7.05
CA SER A 104 -2.90 8.80 -7.44
C SER A 104 -3.84 9.24 -8.56
N LEU A 105 -4.39 8.32 -9.33
CA LEU A 105 -5.38 8.63 -10.37
C LEU A 105 -6.66 9.25 -9.79
N SER A 106 -6.96 9.02 -8.51
CA SER A 106 -8.09 9.69 -7.83
C SER A 106 -7.94 11.21 -7.76
N GLY A 107 -6.70 11.72 -7.81
CA GLY A 107 -6.39 13.15 -7.79
C GLY A 107 -6.39 13.84 -9.16
N VAL A 108 -6.64 13.12 -10.25
CA VAL A 108 -6.64 13.71 -11.59
C VAL A 108 -7.81 14.68 -11.74
N GLN A 109 -7.50 15.98 -11.92
CA GLN A 109 -8.49 17.02 -12.21
C GLN A 109 -8.56 17.21 -13.72
N GLY A 110 -9.74 17.05 -14.30
CA GLY A 110 -9.99 17.26 -15.72
C GLY A 110 -11.49 17.25 -16.00
N GLY A 111 -11.94 17.96 -17.05
CA GLY A 111 -13.34 17.98 -17.47
C GLY A 111 -13.64 16.94 -18.55
N GLY A 112 -14.93 16.57 -18.70
CA GLY A 112 -15.41 15.73 -19.79
C GLY A 112 -14.99 14.26 -19.66
N VAL A 113 -14.38 13.70 -20.70
CA VAL A 113 -14.00 12.26 -20.74
C VAL A 113 -12.98 11.90 -19.65
N LEU A 114 -12.14 12.83 -19.21
CA LEU A 114 -11.16 12.60 -18.14
C LEU A 114 -11.83 12.37 -16.77
N ASP A 115 -13.01 12.97 -16.54
CA ASP A 115 -13.75 12.70 -15.30
C ASP A 115 -14.24 11.25 -15.22
N LEU A 116 -14.54 10.62 -16.34
CA LEU A 116 -14.92 9.20 -16.38
C LEU A 116 -13.76 8.28 -16.00
N LEU A 117 -12.51 8.75 -16.15
CA LEU A 117 -11.30 7.99 -15.77
C LEU A 117 -10.96 8.10 -14.28
N LYS A 118 -11.62 9.00 -13.54
CA LYS A 118 -11.44 9.07 -12.09
C LYS A 118 -11.95 7.78 -11.43
N PRO A 119 -11.12 7.10 -10.62
CA PRO A 119 -11.50 5.85 -10.00
C PRO A 119 -12.82 5.91 -9.22
N GLU A 120 -13.10 7.03 -8.57
CA GLU A 120 -14.34 7.28 -7.83
C GLU A 120 -15.60 7.24 -8.71
N ASN A 121 -15.51 7.65 -9.97
CA ASN A 121 -16.64 7.72 -10.90
C ASN A 121 -16.96 6.37 -11.54
N PHE A 122 -15.96 5.54 -11.84
CA PHE A 122 -16.20 4.21 -12.39
C PHE A 122 -16.27 3.10 -11.33
N ALA A 123 -15.87 3.37 -10.08
CA ALA A 123 -15.91 2.39 -8.99
C ALA A 123 -17.31 1.76 -8.78
N PRO A 124 -18.45 2.49 -8.85
CA PRO A 124 -19.77 1.88 -8.72
C PRO A 124 -20.08 0.88 -9.83
N VAL A 125 -19.66 1.16 -11.08
CA VAL A 125 -19.83 0.23 -12.21
C VAL A 125 -18.96 -1.02 -12.01
N VAL A 126 -17.74 -0.82 -11.58
CA VAL A 126 -16.81 -1.92 -11.23
C VAL A 126 -17.37 -2.78 -10.11
N ALA A 127 -17.95 -2.15 -9.07
CA ALA A 127 -18.61 -2.85 -7.97
C ALA A 127 -19.78 -3.71 -8.49
N MET A 128 -20.63 -3.16 -9.33
CA MET A 128 -21.77 -3.87 -9.91
C MET A 128 -21.32 -5.12 -10.70
N ILE A 129 -20.31 -4.97 -11.57
CA ILE A 129 -19.73 -6.09 -12.30
C ILE A 129 -19.16 -7.13 -11.32
N GLY A 130 -18.45 -6.68 -10.29
CA GLY A 130 -17.87 -7.54 -9.27
C GLY A 130 -18.91 -8.35 -8.52
N VAL A 131 -20.00 -7.71 -8.08
CA VAL A 131 -21.12 -8.38 -7.39
C VAL A 131 -21.80 -9.41 -8.29
N VAL A 132 -22.05 -9.06 -9.55
CA VAL A 132 -22.63 -10.01 -10.53
C VAL A 132 -21.71 -11.23 -10.69
N LEU A 133 -20.41 -11.04 -10.81
CA LEU A 133 -19.44 -12.15 -10.92
C LEU A 133 -19.42 -13.03 -9.65
N ILE A 134 -19.55 -12.45 -8.46
CA ILE A 134 -19.60 -13.20 -7.21
C ILE A 134 -20.87 -14.02 -7.10
N MET A 135 -22.02 -13.41 -7.40
CA MET A 135 -23.33 -14.03 -7.16
C MET A 135 -23.75 -15.00 -8.26
N MET A 136 -23.46 -14.69 -9.53
CA MET A 136 -23.95 -15.47 -10.66
C MET A 136 -22.96 -16.52 -11.18
N SER A 137 -21.66 -16.40 -10.85
CA SER A 137 -20.67 -17.34 -11.36
C SER A 137 -20.50 -18.56 -10.45
N LYS A 138 -20.55 -19.75 -11.05
CA LYS A 138 -20.19 -21.01 -10.37
C LYS A 138 -18.69 -21.30 -10.39
N ARG A 139 -17.88 -20.52 -11.14
CA ARG A 139 -16.43 -20.72 -11.27
C ARG A 139 -15.69 -19.89 -10.22
N THR A 140 -14.95 -20.54 -9.34
CA THR A 140 -14.18 -19.91 -8.25
C THR A 140 -13.29 -18.75 -8.74
N ARG A 141 -12.59 -18.93 -9.87
CA ARG A 141 -11.73 -17.88 -10.43
C ARG A 141 -12.50 -16.60 -10.79
N ARG A 142 -13.73 -16.72 -11.32
CA ARG A 142 -14.57 -15.54 -11.62
C ARG A 142 -15.07 -14.86 -10.36
N GLN A 143 -15.39 -15.64 -9.33
CA GLN A 143 -15.75 -15.09 -8.02
C GLN A 143 -14.59 -14.33 -7.39
N ASP A 144 -13.37 -14.84 -7.50
CA ASP A 144 -12.18 -14.16 -6.99
C ASP A 144 -11.87 -12.88 -7.77
N ILE A 145 -12.07 -12.85 -9.10
CA ILE A 145 -12.03 -11.61 -9.90
C ILE A 145 -13.13 -10.64 -9.41
N GLY A 146 -14.34 -11.13 -9.16
CA GLY A 146 -15.42 -10.33 -8.59
C GLY A 146 -15.05 -9.68 -7.26
N LYS A 147 -14.37 -10.43 -6.36
CA LYS A 147 -13.85 -9.89 -5.09
C LYS A 147 -12.81 -8.80 -5.31
N VAL A 148 -11.92 -8.93 -6.31
CA VAL A 148 -10.97 -7.88 -6.67
C VAL A 148 -11.69 -6.59 -7.04
N LEU A 149 -12.70 -6.69 -7.90
CA LEU A 149 -13.48 -5.53 -8.37
C LEU A 149 -14.26 -4.86 -7.24
N VAL A 150 -14.94 -5.64 -6.40
CA VAL A 150 -15.67 -5.12 -5.23
C VAL A 150 -14.69 -4.52 -4.21
N GLY A 151 -13.57 -5.18 -3.94
CA GLY A 151 -12.53 -4.68 -3.05
C GLY A 151 -11.96 -3.34 -3.52
N PHE A 152 -11.71 -3.20 -4.84
CA PHE A 152 -11.29 -1.94 -5.44
C PHE A 152 -12.34 -0.83 -5.23
N ALA A 153 -13.61 -1.11 -5.45
CA ALA A 153 -14.67 -0.12 -5.28
C ALA A 153 -14.82 0.33 -3.82
N ILE A 154 -14.75 -0.60 -2.86
CA ILE A 154 -14.78 -0.29 -1.42
C ILE A 154 -13.56 0.56 -1.02
N LEU A 155 -12.38 0.25 -1.54
CA LEU A 155 -11.16 1.00 -1.32
C LEU A 155 -11.30 2.44 -1.83
N MET A 156 -11.80 2.65 -3.04
CA MET A 156 -12.02 3.97 -3.62
C MET A 156 -13.05 4.77 -2.81
N TYR A 157 -14.14 4.14 -2.38
CA TYR A 157 -15.12 4.78 -1.51
C TYR A 157 -14.50 5.22 -0.17
N GLY A 158 -13.65 4.38 0.42
CA GLY A 158 -12.87 4.74 1.61
C GLY A 158 -11.99 5.97 1.40
N MET A 159 -11.33 6.08 0.24
CA MET A 159 -10.55 7.28 -0.13
C MET A 159 -11.41 8.53 -0.22
N THR A 160 -12.56 8.45 -0.86
CA THR A 160 -13.51 9.58 -0.99
C THR A 160 -13.99 10.05 0.39
N LEU A 161 -14.34 9.11 1.29
CA LEU A 161 -14.73 9.44 2.66
C LEU A 161 -13.59 10.12 3.44
N MET A 162 -12.35 9.64 3.30
CA MET A 162 -11.19 10.29 3.93
C MET A 162 -10.99 11.70 3.40
N GLY A 163 -11.09 11.91 2.09
CA GLY A 163 -10.93 13.22 1.46
C GLY A 163 -11.95 14.25 1.96
N SER A 164 -13.23 13.89 1.96
CA SER A 164 -14.30 14.77 2.45
C SER A 164 -14.14 15.09 3.95
N SER A 165 -13.75 14.11 4.77
CA SER A 165 -13.51 14.29 6.19
C SER A 165 -12.36 15.24 6.49
N VAL A 166 -11.26 15.14 5.73
CA VAL A 166 -10.11 16.03 5.84
C VAL A 166 -10.49 17.47 5.46
N GLU A 167 -11.30 17.64 4.42
CA GLU A 167 -11.77 18.96 4.02
C GLU A 167 -12.63 19.63 5.07
N GLU A 168 -13.46 18.89 5.80
CA GLU A 168 -14.23 19.40 6.94
C GLU A 168 -13.35 19.74 8.15
N LEU A 169 -12.24 19.01 8.36
CA LEU A 169 -11.33 19.21 9.48
C LEU A 169 -10.39 20.41 9.31
N LYS A 170 -10.24 20.95 8.09
CA LYS A 170 -9.27 22.01 7.78
C LYS A 170 -9.37 23.25 8.66
N ASP A 171 -10.58 23.56 9.18
CA ASP A 171 -10.84 24.73 10.02
C ASP A 171 -10.69 24.44 11.53
N SER A 172 -10.42 23.19 11.92
CA SER A 172 -10.17 22.81 13.30
C SER A 172 -8.78 23.27 13.77
N GLU A 173 -8.70 23.98 14.90
CA GLU A 173 -7.42 24.45 15.47
C GLU A 173 -6.48 23.29 15.82
N GLY A 174 -6.99 22.19 16.36
CA GLY A 174 -6.20 21.02 16.69
C GLY A 174 -5.58 20.37 15.44
N PHE A 175 -6.34 20.31 14.35
CA PHE A 175 -5.85 19.79 13.08
C PHE A 175 -4.77 20.68 12.45
N ARG A 176 -4.98 22.00 12.45
CA ARG A 176 -3.99 22.98 11.99
C ARG A 176 -2.69 22.93 12.81
N SER A 177 -2.79 22.78 14.14
CA SER A 177 -1.60 22.67 15.00
C SER A 177 -0.82 21.40 14.72
N LEU A 178 -1.50 20.26 14.49
CA LEU A 178 -0.87 19.00 14.07
C LEU A 178 -0.14 19.16 12.72
N LEU A 179 -0.78 19.77 11.74
CA LEU A 179 -0.16 20.01 10.44
C LEU A 179 1.02 20.98 10.53
N THR A 180 0.97 21.96 11.45
CA THR A 180 2.08 22.88 11.70
C THR A 180 3.31 22.15 12.24
N ALA A 181 3.14 21.12 13.08
CA ALA A 181 4.24 20.28 13.54
C ALA A 181 4.93 19.54 12.39
N PHE A 182 4.21 19.16 11.34
CA PHE A 182 4.77 18.49 10.14
C PHE A 182 5.60 19.41 9.23
N ARG A 183 5.67 20.71 9.51
CA ARG A 183 6.64 21.60 8.83
C ARG A 183 8.07 21.20 9.14
N ASN A 184 8.32 20.56 10.30
CA ASN A 184 9.61 19.96 10.57
C ASN A 184 9.70 18.58 9.89
N PRO A 185 10.60 18.39 8.90
CA PRO A 185 10.66 17.16 8.12
C PRO A 185 11.01 15.93 8.97
N PHE A 186 11.79 16.08 10.04
CA PHE A 186 12.12 14.97 10.94
C PHE A 186 10.90 14.53 11.78
N ILE A 187 10.09 15.50 12.25
CA ILE A 187 8.87 15.19 12.99
C ILE A 187 7.87 14.48 12.07
N ALA A 188 7.69 14.98 10.84
CA ALA A 188 6.83 14.37 9.84
C ALA A 188 7.26 12.92 9.52
N LEU A 189 8.55 12.71 9.30
CA LEU A 189 9.13 11.39 9.02
C LEU A 189 8.90 10.41 10.18
N ILE A 190 9.21 10.81 11.42
CA ILE A 190 9.04 9.96 12.61
C ILE A 190 7.57 9.65 12.85
N ALA A 191 6.70 10.67 12.79
CA ALA A 191 5.25 10.49 12.99
C ALA A 191 4.67 9.51 11.97
N SER A 192 5.00 9.67 10.69
CA SER A 192 4.56 8.78 9.62
C SER A 192 5.14 7.36 9.76
N THR A 193 6.40 7.23 10.21
CA THR A 193 7.04 5.93 10.48
C THR A 193 6.28 5.18 11.57
N ILE A 194 5.98 5.84 12.69
CA ILE A 194 5.23 5.24 13.81
C ILE A 194 3.82 4.87 13.36
N PHE A 195 3.12 5.80 12.71
CA PHE A 195 1.76 5.59 12.23
C PHE A 195 1.67 4.40 11.28
N THR A 196 2.55 4.33 10.28
CA THR A 196 2.60 3.21 9.33
C THR A 196 3.04 1.91 10.00
N GLY A 197 3.96 1.97 10.97
CA GLY A 197 4.37 0.81 11.76
C GLY A 197 3.22 0.19 12.57
N VAL A 198 2.28 1.01 13.05
CA VAL A 198 1.07 0.56 13.76
C VAL A 198 0.03 0.01 12.79
N ILE A 199 -0.29 0.74 11.72
CA ILE A 199 -1.31 0.33 10.72
C ILE A 199 -0.78 -0.79 9.81
N GLN A 200 0.55 -0.89 9.65
CA GLN A 200 1.25 -1.85 8.80
C GLN A 200 0.87 -1.75 7.31
N SER A 201 0.37 -0.60 6.88
CA SER A 201 -0.02 -0.30 5.51
C SER A 201 0.52 1.06 5.07
N SER A 202 1.60 1.06 4.28
CA SER A 202 2.11 2.29 3.66
C SER A 202 1.13 2.88 2.65
N ALA A 203 0.38 2.05 1.94
CA ALA A 203 -0.64 2.51 1.01
C ALA A 203 -1.73 3.33 1.72
N ALA A 204 -2.18 2.89 2.91
CA ALA A 204 -3.13 3.65 3.72
C ALA A 204 -2.56 5.00 4.15
N THR A 205 -1.33 5.02 4.67
CA THR A 205 -0.65 6.27 5.07
C THR A 205 -0.48 7.22 3.88
N ILE A 206 -0.02 6.70 2.73
CA ILE A 206 0.18 7.50 1.52
C ILE A 206 -1.15 8.06 1.02
N SER A 207 -2.25 7.30 1.09
CA SER A 207 -3.58 7.77 0.72
C SER A 207 -4.06 8.94 1.61
N ILE A 208 -3.79 8.89 2.92
CA ILE A 208 -4.07 10.02 3.82
C ILE A 208 -3.24 11.24 3.41
N VAL A 209 -1.93 11.06 3.22
CA VAL A 209 -1.03 12.15 2.79
C VAL A 209 -1.47 12.74 1.45
N GLN A 210 -1.89 11.90 0.51
CA GLN A 210 -2.41 12.31 -0.78
C GLN A 210 -3.69 13.13 -0.65
N ASN A 211 -4.65 12.70 0.17
CA ASN A 211 -5.88 13.46 0.43
C ASN A 211 -5.57 14.82 1.08
N LEU A 212 -4.64 14.86 2.06
CA LEU A 212 -4.19 16.10 2.66
C LEU A 212 -3.54 17.06 1.64
N ALA A 213 -2.79 16.53 0.69
CA ALA A 213 -2.17 17.31 -0.37
C ALA A 213 -3.21 17.82 -1.40
N LEU A 214 -4.15 16.95 -1.83
CA LEU A 214 -5.21 17.29 -2.78
C LEU A 214 -6.17 18.35 -2.24
N THR A 215 -6.47 18.29 -0.94
CA THR A 215 -7.30 19.30 -0.26
C THR A 215 -6.51 20.57 0.12
N GLY A 216 -5.23 20.66 -0.25
CA GLY A 216 -4.37 21.82 0.00
C GLY A 216 -3.98 22.00 1.48
N GLN A 217 -4.16 20.99 2.34
CA GLN A 217 -3.83 21.08 3.76
C GLN A 217 -2.34 20.97 4.04
N ILE A 218 -1.61 20.26 3.20
CA ILE A 218 -0.15 20.15 3.27
C ILE A 218 0.48 20.51 1.94
N SER A 219 1.68 21.12 2.00
CA SER A 219 2.49 21.38 0.82
C SER A 219 3.21 20.11 0.34
N TYR A 220 3.67 20.13 -0.90
CA TYR A 220 4.47 19.06 -1.46
C TYR A 220 5.73 18.78 -0.62
N THR A 221 6.37 19.83 -0.09
CA THR A 221 7.55 19.72 0.78
C THR A 221 7.27 19.00 2.09
N MET A 222 6.04 19.11 2.62
CA MET A 222 5.61 18.38 3.82
C MET A 222 5.22 16.92 3.49
N ALA A 223 4.71 16.67 2.29
CA ALA A 223 4.30 15.34 1.87
C ALA A 223 5.50 14.38 1.71
N ILE A 224 6.66 14.87 1.23
CA ILE A 224 7.85 14.04 1.00
C ILE A 224 8.30 13.30 2.27
N PRO A 225 8.59 13.97 3.41
CA PRO A 225 8.99 13.29 4.65
C PRO A 225 7.93 12.30 5.17
N LEU A 226 6.64 12.62 5.00
CA LEU A 226 5.54 11.73 5.39
C LEU A 226 5.54 10.43 4.56
N VAL A 227 5.74 10.53 3.24
CA VAL A 227 5.84 9.37 2.35
C VAL A 227 7.09 8.54 2.66
N LEU A 228 8.23 9.20 2.90
CA LEU A 228 9.48 8.52 3.29
C LEU A 228 9.34 7.81 4.64
N GLY A 229 8.68 8.43 5.61
CA GLY A 229 8.36 7.80 6.88
C GLY A 229 7.46 6.58 6.73
N ALA A 230 6.43 6.66 5.88
CA ALA A 230 5.56 5.52 5.57
C ALA A 230 6.34 4.33 4.99
N ASN A 231 7.34 4.61 4.16
CA ASN A 231 8.24 3.58 3.63
C ASN A 231 9.04 2.88 4.71
N ILE A 232 9.58 3.62 5.69
CA ILE A 232 10.33 3.03 6.82
C ILE A 232 9.38 2.25 7.73
N GLY A 233 8.20 2.81 8.04
CA GLY A 233 7.21 2.17 8.90
C GLY A 233 6.80 0.77 8.44
N THR A 234 6.74 0.55 7.13
CA THR A 234 6.44 -0.77 6.53
C THR A 234 7.48 -1.84 6.89
N CYS A 235 8.70 -1.45 7.30
CA CYS A 235 9.75 -2.39 7.69
C CYS A 235 9.45 -3.13 8.99
N MET A 236 8.53 -2.65 9.82
CA MET A 236 8.18 -3.28 11.10
C MET A 236 7.71 -4.73 10.92
N THR A 237 6.93 -5.03 9.88
CA THR A 237 6.51 -6.41 9.57
C THR A 237 7.69 -7.32 9.26
N ALA A 238 8.66 -6.84 8.48
CA ALA A 238 9.86 -7.60 8.16
C ALA A 238 10.73 -7.86 9.41
N LEU A 239 10.86 -6.87 10.28
CA LEU A 239 11.59 -7.01 11.55
C LEU A 239 10.92 -8.04 12.47
N ILE A 240 9.60 -7.96 12.65
CA ILE A 240 8.84 -8.91 13.46
C ILE A 240 8.96 -10.33 12.89
N SER A 241 8.83 -10.51 11.57
CA SER A 241 8.97 -11.81 10.91
C SER A 241 10.37 -12.41 11.00
N SER A 242 11.38 -11.60 11.33
CA SER A 242 12.76 -12.03 11.50
C SER A 242 13.09 -12.55 12.91
N ILE A 243 12.12 -12.52 13.83
CA ILE A 243 12.29 -13.04 15.19
C ILE A 243 12.26 -14.56 15.16
N GLY A 244 13.25 -15.20 15.73
CA GLY A 244 13.29 -16.68 15.85
C GLY A 244 13.77 -17.43 14.60
N VAL A 245 14.09 -16.73 13.49
CA VAL A 245 14.57 -17.36 12.25
C VAL A 245 16.10 -17.47 12.19
N THR A 246 16.60 -18.21 11.18
CA THR A 246 18.05 -18.38 10.92
C THR A 246 18.75 -17.05 10.65
N LYS A 247 20.08 -17.04 10.82
CA LYS A 247 20.91 -15.85 10.54
C LYS A 247 20.76 -15.36 9.07
N GLU A 248 20.68 -16.28 8.12
CA GLU A 248 20.52 -15.94 6.71
C GLU A 248 19.14 -15.30 6.43
N ALA A 249 18.09 -15.84 7.05
CA ALA A 249 16.75 -15.26 6.93
C ALA A 249 16.65 -13.87 7.58
N LYS A 250 17.35 -13.60 8.69
CA LYS A 250 17.43 -12.26 9.30
C LYS A 250 18.06 -11.23 8.36
N LYS A 251 19.04 -11.63 7.54
CA LYS A 251 19.67 -10.72 6.55
C LYS A 251 18.66 -10.17 5.55
N VAL A 252 17.63 -10.94 5.20
CA VAL A 252 16.54 -10.50 4.30
C VAL A 252 15.82 -9.28 4.87
N ALA A 253 15.42 -9.35 6.14
CA ALA A 253 14.78 -8.23 6.83
C ALA A 253 15.73 -7.02 6.97
N VAL A 254 16.98 -7.26 7.33
CA VAL A 254 18.00 -6.20 7.46
C VAL A 254 18.21 -5.48 6.13
N VAL A 255 18.35 -6.19 5.02
CA VAL A 255 18.49 -5.58 3.68
C VAL A 255 17.26 -4.78 3.31
N HIS A 256 16.05 -5.31 3.59
CA HIS A 256 14.82 -4.57 3.33
C HIS A 256 14.79 -3.22 4.07
N VAL A 257 15.11 -3.23 5.37
CA VAL A 257 15.22 -2.00 6.21
C VAL A 257 16.30 -1.06 5.68
N THR A 258 17.49 -1.60 5.37
CA THR A 258 18.62 -0.80 4.88
C THR A 258 18.29 -0.07 3.58
N ILE A 259 17.65 -0.75 2.62
CA ILE A 259 17.23 -0.13 1.35
C ILE A 259 16.27 1.05 1.61
N LYS A 260 15.32 0.87 2.53
CA LYS A 260 14.35 1.94 2.88
C LYS A 260 15.02 3.12 3.57
N ILE A 261 15.93 2.86 4.52
CA ILE A 261 16.67 3.92 5.23
C ILE A 261 17.58 4.66 4.24
N VAL A 262 18.38 3.95 3.44
CA VAL A 262 19.26 4.57 2.44
C VAL A 262 18.45 5.39 1.44
N GLY A 263 17.36 4.86 0.91
CA GLY A 263 16.46 5.61 0.02
C GLY A 263 15.91 6.87 0.69
N THR A 264 15.55 6.81 1.96
CA THR A 264 15.08 7.97 2.72
C THR A 264 16.19 9.02 2.87
N VAL A 265 17.39 8.61 3.24
CA VAL A 265 18.55 9.54 3.42
C VAL A 265 18.91 10.23 2.10
N VAL A 266 18.82 9.51 0.97
CA VAL A 266 19.14 10.08 -0.35
C VAL A 266 18.06 11.05 -0.84
N CYS A 267 16.78 10.81 -0.48
CA CYS A 267 15.65 11.61 -0.97
C CYS A 267 15.22 12.74 -0.03
N MET A 268 15.79 12.83 1.18
CA MET A 268 15.49 13.85 2.18
C MET A 268 16.43 15.05 2.09
#